data_c42a55c1c890fc5fc18310c024959b61
#
_entry.id   c42a55c1c890fc5fc18310c024959b61
#
_cell.length_a   1.000
_cell.length_b   1.000
_cell.length_c   1.000
_cell.angle_alpha   90.00
_cell.angle_beta   90.00
_cell.angle_gamma   90.00
#
_symmetry.space_group_name_H-M   'P 1'
#
loop_
_entity.id
_entity.type
_entity.pdbx_description
1 polymer ?
#
loop_
_entity_poly.entity_id
_entity_poly.type
_entity_poly.pdbx_seq_one_letter_code
_entity_poly.pdbx_strand_id
1 'polypeptide(L)'
;SGDWVAPFFLFKYHANDNLNFFIEYDPLNFPDQYNSEKYNWDLERKNNINYGLEIDMGQFNANLAVVSNNQLMFNITKTFNFSDYKAKNFIETKKGTTFRELQNNLALNDIGLIEARDKQNAITLKVKQNTYPNQIEANQNIHTIVKNHEFDGEYETLIIKQYALGMEVMATEISIQNGNPYNEKLPSTRPTNQIYKVVEEFPIIRSDNQFRIRTMLASREGLLFNGLLLENDTQLIFSENLIFLSNVKYPAWSNFDDLYIPPVDTYPNQVRSDVKKYLNTIGKSLSLGRFEINYFKGFKAKHFFRLSAGIFEEMFAGAGMDYLYAPQGSIISFGAQAYSVKKRDYSLNFSMMD
;
A
#
# COMPACT_ATOMS: atom_id res chain seq x y z
N SER A 1 -1.38 20.74 -19.91
CA SER A 1 -1.72 20.02 -21.10
C SER A 1 -1.21 18.58 -21.01
N GLY A 2 -2.00 17.66 -20.57
CA GLY A 2 -1.55 16.31 -20.35
C GLY A 2 -2.48 15.29 -21.00
N ASP A 3 -2.54 15.30 -22.34
CA ASP A 3 -3.27 14.29 -23.11
C ASP A 3 -2.45 13.01 -23.37
N TRP A 4 -1.33 12.84 -22.64
CA TRP A 4 -0.42 11.71 -22.86
C TRP A 4 -0.40 10.78 -21.65
N VAL A 5 -0.41 9.49 -21.91
CA VAL A 5 -0.09 8.45 -20.92
C VAL A 5 1.39 8.60 -20.57
N ALA A 6 1.68 8.81 -19.29
CA ALA A 6 3.04 8.94 -18.78
C ALA A 6 3.42 7.64 -18.02
N PRO A 7 4.01 6.63 -18.70
CA PRO A 7 4.39 5.38 -18.05
C PRO A 7 5.56 5.62 -17.10
N PHE A 8 5.43 5.14 -15.88
CA PHE A 8 6.48 5.13 -14.87
C PHE A 8 6.94 3.68 -14.63
N PHE A 9 8.24 3.44 -14.57
CA PHE A 9 8.81 2.12 -14.32
C PHE A 9 9.84 2.20 -13.22
N LEU A 10 9.76 1.26 -12.28
CA LEU A 10 10.74 1.08 -11.22
C LEU A 10 11.24 -0.37 -11.24
N PHE A 11 12.55 -0.52 -11.29
CA PHE A 11 13.24 -1.79 -11.04
C PHE A 11 14.04 -1.65 -9.75
N LYS A 12 13.84 -2.57 -8.81
CA LYS A 12 14.54 -2.60 -7.52
C LYS A 12 15.21 -3.96 -7.34
N TYR A 13 16.49 -3.94 -7.03
CA TYR A 13 17.31 -5.11 -6.75
C TYR A 13 17.73 -5.09 -5.28
N HIS A 14 17.35 -6.13 -4.55
CA HIS A 14 17.71 -6.31 -3.14
C HIS A 14 19.04 -7.06 -3.06
N ALA A 15 20.12 -6.35 -2.78
CA ALA A 15 21.45 -6.95 -2.67
C ALA A 15 21.62 -7.74 -1.35
N ASN A 16 21.02 -7.23 -0.27
CA ASN A 16 20.89 -7.88 1.03
C ASN A 16 19.75 -7.20 1.83
N ASP A 17 19.55 -7.58 3.09
CA ASP A 17 18.50 -7.05 3.95
C ASP A 17 18.55 -5.53 4.14
N ASN A 18 19.72 -4.94 3.99
CA ASN A 18 19.97 -3.52 4.28
C ASN A 18 20.30 -2.69 3.05
N LEU A 19 20.54 -3.29 1.88
CA LEU A 19 21.02 -2.57 0.69
C LEU A 19 20.17 -2.92 -0.54
N ASN A 20 19.60 -1.89 -1.13
CA ASN A 20 18.84 -1.98 -2.36
C ASN A 20 19.42 -1.06 -3.44
N PHE A 21 19.40 -1.50 -4.68
CA PHE A 21 19.65 -0.67 -5.85
C PHE A 21 18.36 -0.48 -6.62
N PHE A 22 18.17 0.70 -7.20
CA PHE A 22 17.00 0.95 -8.03
C PHE A 22 17.35 1.71 -9.30
N ILE A 23 16.53 1.46 -10.33
CA ILE A 23 16.51 2.21 -11.58
C ILE A 23 15.05 2.56 -11.84
N GLU A 24 14.77 3.83 -12.07
CA GLU A 24 13.46 4.38 -12.28
C GLU A 24 13.41 5.12 -13.62
N TYR A 25 12.36 4.87 -14.39
CA TYR A 25 12.00 5.70 -15.54
C TYR A 25 10.86 6.62 -15.14
N ASP A 26 11.11 7.91 -15.13
CA ASP A 26 10.14 8.96 -14.84
C ASP A 26 9.89 9.78 -16.11
N PRO A 27 8.69 9.71 -16.71
CA PRO A 27 8.35 10.41 -17.94
C PRO A 27 8.05 11.90 -17.73
N LEU A 28 7.91 12.34 -16.46
CA LEU A 28 7.53 13.73 -16.18
C LEU A 28 8.66 14.68 -16.58
N ASN A 29 8.35 15.64 -17.42
CA ASN A 29 9.28 16.69 -17.82
C ASN A 29 8.98 17.97 -17.05
N PHE A 30 9.84 18.32 -16.08
CA PHE A 30 9.68 19.48 -15.21
C PHE A 30 10.21 20.82 -15.77
N PRO A 31 11.05 20.90 -16.81
CA PRO A 31 11.56 22.18 -17.32
C PRO A 31 10.47 23.20 -17.68
N ASP A 32 9.35 22.71 -18.20
CA ASP A 32 8.22 23.58 -18.57
C ASP A 32 7.46 24.15 -17.33
N GLN A 33 7.76 23.65 -16.14
CA GLN A 33 7.09 24.07 -14.90
C GLN A 33 7.78 25.29 -14.25
N TYR A 34 9.05 25.53 -14.56
CA TYR A 34 9.82 26.63 -14.03
C TYR A 34 10.28 27.51 -15.18
N ASN A 35 10.00 28.80 -15.06
CA ASN A 35 10.57 29.78 -15.99
C ASN A 35 12.06 29.91 -15.68
N SER A 36 12.87 28.98 -16.22
CA SER A 36 14.30 28.89 -15.98
C SER A 36 15.04 30.16 -16.42
N GLU A 37 14.53 30.85 -17.47
CA GLU A 37 15.07 32.11 -17.94
C GLU A 37 14.96 33.24 -16.91
N LYS A 38 13.87 33.25 -16.10
CA LYS A 38 13.64 34.30 -15.09
C LYS A 38 14.52 34.14 -13.85
N TYR A 39 14.90 32.89 -13.50
CA TYR A 39 15.64 32.60 -12.27
C TYR A 39 17.06 32.13 -12.51
N ASN A 40 17.49 32.05 -13.78
CA ASN A 40 18.82 31.60 -14.18
C ASN A 40 19.22 30.22 -13.61
N TRP A 41 18.23 29.34 -13.43
CA TRP A 41 18.42 27.96 -12.98
C TRP A 41 18.48 27.03 -14.19
N ASP A 42 19.62 26.42 -14.40
CA ASP A 42 19.77 25.36 -15.41
C ASP A 42 19.18 24.06 -14.84
N LEU A 43 17.87 23.90 -15.01
CA LEU A 43 17.12 22.70 -14.64
C LEU A 43 16.90 21.77 -15.83
N GLU A 44 17.75 21.87 -16.87
CA GLU A 44 17.64 20.98 -18.00
C GLU A 44 17.72 19.52 -17.57
N ARG A 45 16.65 18.81 -17.83
CA ARG A 45 16.58 17.37 -17.63
C ARG A 45 17.32 16.68 -18.76
N LYS A 46 18.42 15.99 -18.46
CA LYS A 46 19.24 15.32 -19.48
C LYS A 46 18.66 13.99 -19.94
N ASN A 47 17.93 13.30 -19.08
CA ASN A 47 17.22 12.07 -19.42
C ASN A 47 16.08 11.77 -18.42
N ASN A 48 15.32 10.71 -18.72
CA ASN A 48 14.18 10.27 -17.91
C ASN A 48 14.52 9.12 -16.95
N ILE A 49 15.82 8.81 -16.79
CA ILE A 49 16.25 7.68 -15.97
C ILE A 49 16.89 8.22 -14.69
N ASN A 50 16.36 7.75 -13.57
CA ASN A 50 16.92 7.94 -12.25
C ASN A 50 17.49 6.60 -11.77
N TYR A 51 18.59 6.63 -11.04
CA TYR A 51 19.16 5.42 -10.46
C TYR A 51 19.84 5.74 -9.15
N GLY A 52 19.84 4.77 -8.25
CA GLY A 52 20.42 5.01 -6.94
C GLY A 52 20.46 3.76 -6.06
N LEU A 53 20.84 4.02 -4.83
CA LEU A 53 20.90 3.03 -3.77
C LEU A 53 20.10 3.51 -2.56
N GLU A 54 19.52 2.56 -1.86
CA GLU A 54 18.80 2.74 -0.62
C GLU A 54 19.44 1.86 0.44
N ILE A 55 19.77 2.45 1.57
CA ILE A 55 20.36 1.75 2.72
C ILE A 55 19.35 1.79 3.86
N ASP A 56 18.89 0.63 4.29
CA ASP A 56 18.05 0.48 5.48
C ASP A 56 18.94 0.23 6.70
N MET A 57 18.81 1.10 7.68
CA MET A 57 19.52 1.03 8.97
C MET A 57 18.52 0.91 10.13
N GLY A 58 17.40 0.24 9.90
CA GLY A 58 16.32 0.04 10.88
C GLY A 58 15.45 1.28 11.04
N GLN A 59 15.76 2.16 12.01
CA GLN A 59 14.98 3.40 12.18
C GLN A 59 15.33 4.49 11.16
N PHE A 60 16.42 4.34 10.44
CA PHE A 60 16.89 5.27 9.42
C PHE A 60 16.89 4.58 8.06
N ASN A 61 16.46 5.32 7.06
CA ASN A 61 16.61 4.93 5.66
C ASN A 61 17.34 6.07 4.93
N ALA A 62 18.46 5.74 4.29
CA ALA A 62 19.25 6.69 3.51
C ALA A 62 19.15 6.34 2.02
N ASN A 63 18.81 7.33 1.20
CA ASN A 63 18.77 7.21 -0.25
C ASN A 63 19.80 8.13 -0.90
N LEU A 64 20.57 7.58 -1.80
CA LEU A 64 21.46 8.34 -2.68
C LEU A 64 21.10 8.03 -4.13
N ALA A 65 20.74 9.04 -4.89
CA ALA A 65 20.31 8.86 -6.28
C ALA A 65 20.90 9.91 -7.22
N VAL A 66 21.13 9.50 -8.44
CA VAL A 66 21.37 10.38 -9.57
C VAL A 66 20.05 10.55 -10.31
N VAL A 67 19.55 11.78 -10.34
CA VAL A 67 18.27 12.13 -10.95
C VAL A 67 18.54 12.85 -12.26
N SER A 68 17.87 12.44 -13.33
CA SER A 68 17.96 13.04 -14.67
C SER A 68 19.40 13.14 -15.21
N ASN A 69 20.33 12.33 -14.70
CA ASN A 69 21.76 12.26 -15.03
C ASN A 69 22.55 13.55 -14.81
N ASN A 70 22.05 14.50 -14.04
CA ASN A 70 22.71 15.77 -13.76
C ASN A 70 22.53 16.28 -12.33
N GLN A 71 21.69 15.61 -11.52
CA GLN A 71 21.42 16.01 -10.15
C GLN A 71 21.74 14.86 -9.19
N LEU A 72 22.42 15.17 -8.10
CA LEU A 72 22.62 14.22 -7.02
C LEU A 72 21.58 14.50 -5.93
N MET A 73 20.77 13.51 -5.63
CA MET A 73 19.80 13.56 -4.53
C MET A 73 20.29 12.73 -3.37
N PHE A 74 20.29 13.32 -2.19
CA PHE A 74 20.52 12.63 -0.94
C PHE A 74 19.32 12.84 -0.02
N ASN A 75 18.79 11.75 0.52
CA ASN A 75 17.67 11.78 1.46
C ASN A 75 17.95 10.87 2.64
N ILE A 76 17.72 11.36 3.85
CA ILE A 76 17.69 10.55 5.06
C ILE A 76 16.30 10.66 5.66
N THR A 77 15.66 9.53 5.84
CA THR A 77 14.38 9.43 6.52
C THR A 77 14.57 8.73 7.85
N LYS A 78 14.02 9.31 8.91
CA LYS A 78 13.92 8.66 10.21
C LYS A 78 12.48 8.36 10.51
N THR A 79 12.17 7.09 10.77
CA THR A 79 10.85 6.68 11.21
C THR A 79 10.76 6.79 12.72
N PHE A 80 9.84 7.63 13.20
CA PHE A 80 9.50 7.70 14.61
C PHE A 80 8.19 6.96 14.83
N ASN A 81 8.23 5.89 15.58
CA ASN A 81 7.01 5.29 16.11
C ASN A 81 6.67 5.98 17.43
N PHE A 82 5.67 6.83 17.42
CA PHE A 82 5.14 7.47 18.62
C PHE A 82 4.25 6.51 19.44
N SER A 83 3.85 5.39 18.88
CA SER A 83 3.31 4.26 19.63
C SER A 83 4.46 3.30 19.90
N ASP A 84 4.60 2.86 21.15
CA ASP A 84 5.38 1.67 21.48
C ASP A 84 4.74 0.49 20.73
N TYR A 85 5.08 0.33 19.44
CA TYR A 85 4.78 -0.89 18.73
C TYR A 85 5.65 -1.99 19.36
N LYS A 86 5.16 -2.52 20.45
CA LYS A 86 5.67 -3.79 20.94
C LYS A 86 5.20 -4.82 19.93
N ALA A 87 6.16 -5.48 19.30
CA ALA A 87 5.84 -6.69 18.56
C ALA A 87 4.86 -7.50 19.41
N LYS A 88 3.71 -7.86 18.86
CA LYS A 88 2.70 -8.58 19.61
C LYS A 88 3.34 -9.87 20.09
N ASN A 89 3.44 -10.02 21.42
CA ASN A 89 3.94 -11.27 21.98
C ASN A 89 3.00 -12.39 21.53
N PHE A 90 3.60 -13.50 21.11
CA PHE A 90 2.85 -14.71 20.84
C PHE A 90 2.01 -15.09 22.06
N ILE A 91 0.71 -15.26 21.85
CA ILE A 91 -0.21 -15.72 22.89
C ILE A 91 -0.23 -17.24 22.86
N GLU A 92 0.23 -17.85 23.96
CA GLU A 92 0.16 -19.30 24.10
C GLU A 92 -1.29 -19.78 23.95
N THR A 93 -1.48 -20.76 23.11
CA THR A 93 -2.80 -21.31 22.81
C THR A 93 -3.02 -22.63 23.51
N LYS A 94 -4.26 -22.86 23.94
CA LYS A 94 -4.65 -24.15 24.50
C LYS A 94 -4.65 -25.23 23.43
N LYS A 95 -4.39 -26.46 23.80
CA LYS A 95 -4.63 -27.60 22.93
C LYS A 95 -6.07 -27.58 22.42
N GLY A 96 -6.24 -27.76 21.14
CA GLY A 96 -7.52 -27.83 20.46
C GLY A 96 -7.62 -29.11 19.65
N THR A 97 -8.83 -29.56 19.38
CA THR A 97 -9.12 -30.77 18.60
C THR A 97 -9.98 -30.47 17.38
N THR A 98 -10.66 -29.33 17.36
CA THR A 98 -11.56 -28.96 16.27
C THR A 98 -11.00 -27.81 15.44
N PHE A 99 -11.33 -27.75 14.14
CA PHE A 99 -10.94 -26.62 13.27
C PHE A 99 -11.46 -25.27 13.76
N ARG A 100 -12.56 -25.24 14.51
CA ARG A 100 -13.06 -24.02 15.13
C ARG A 100 -12.15 -23.51 16.25
N GLU A 101 -11.59 -24.43 17.06
CA GLU A 101 -10.60 -24.09 18.07
C GLU A 101 -9.27 -23.66 17.41
N LEU A 102 -8.86 -24.33 16.32
CA LEU A 102 -7.72 -23.88 15.53
C LEU A 102 -7.93 -22.45 15.00
N GLN A 103 -9.11 -22.14 14.45
CA GLN A 103 -9.46 -20.80 14.01
C GLN A 103 -9.38 -19.79 15.14
N ASN A 104 -9.89 -20.11 16.31
CA ASN A 104 -9.86 -19.23 17.49
C ASN A 104 -8.41 -19.00 17.97
N ASN A 105 -7.60 -20.04 18.01
CA ASN A 105 -6.19 -19.97 18.40
C ASN A 105 -5.36 -19.12 17.42
N LEU A 106 -5.61 -19.25 16.13
CA LEU A 106 -5.02 -18.40 15.11
C LEU A 106 -5.48 -16.93 15.28
N ALA A 107 -6.77 -16.72 15.51
CA ALA A 107 -7.34 -15.38 15.67
C ALA A 107 -6.80 -14.64 16.92
N LEU A 108 -6.51 -15.35 18.03
CA LEU A 108 -5.84 -14.78 19.21
C LEU A 108 -4.47 -14.18 18.86
N ASN A 109 -3.82 -14.71 17.81
CA ASN A 109 -2.54 -14.25 17.31
C ASN A 109 -2.69 -13.39 16.02
N ASP A 110 -3.86 -12.78 15.78
CA ASP A 110 -4.18 -11.93 14.65
C ASP A 110 -4.01 -12.60 13.28
N ILE A 111 -4.14 -13.92 13.23
CA ILE A 111 -4.10 -14.72 12.02
C ILE A 111 -5.50 -15.21 11.72
N GLY A 112 -6.09 -14.76 10.63
CA GLY A 112 -7.41 -15.20 10.16
C GLY A 112 -7.29 -16.48 9.34
N LEU A 113 -7.93 -17.57 9.77
CA LEU A 113 -8.10 -18.76 8.96
C LEU A 113 -9.18 -18.51 7.91
N ILE A 114 -8.87 -18.78 6.64
CA ILE A 114 -9.82 -18.72 5.51
C ILE A 114 -10.37 -20.11 5.24
N GLU A 115 -9.47 -21.08 5.11
CA GLU A 115 -9.82 -22.43 4.70
C GLU A 115 -8.75 -23.43 5.18
N ALA A 116 -9.19 -24.64 5.54
CA ALA A 116 -8.32 -25.78 5.73
C ALA A 116 -8.66 -26.87 4.71
N ARG A 117 -7.64 -27.48 4.15
CA ARG A 117 -7.73 -28.58 3.20
C ARG A 117 -6.77 -29.68 3.59
N ASP A 118 -7.14 -30.92 3.33
CA ASP A 118 -6.27 -32.06 3.54
C ASP A 118 -5.90 -32.77 2.24
N LYS A 119 -4.81 -33.49 2.30
CA LYS A 119 -4.40 -34.41 1.28
C LYS A 119 -3.42 -35.42 1.86
N GLN A 120 -3.85 -36.67 1.99
CA GLN A 120 -3.03 -37.70 2.61
C GLN A 120 -2.46 -37.23 3.96
N ASN A 121 -1.14 -37.21 4.15
CA ASN A 121 -0.46 -36.78 5.37
C ASN A 121 -0.18 -35.26 5.45
N ALA A 122 -0.80 -34.45 4.57
CA ALA A 122 -0.57 -33.00 4.53
C ALA A 122 -1.84 -32.19 4.80
N ILE A 123 -1.74 -31.18 5.66
CA ILE A 123 -2.78 -30.20 5.88
C ILE A 123 -2.37 -28.86 5.24
N THR A 124 -3.26 -28.27 4.49
CA THR A 124 -3.08 -26.94 3.89
C THR A 124 -3.98 -25.93 4.60
N LEU A 125 -3.39 -24.89 5.15
CA LEU A 125 -4.10 -23.76 5.74
C LEU A 125 -3.97 -22.53 4.84
N LYS A 126 -5.11 -21.98 4.41
CA LYS A 126 -5.18 -20.66 3.80
C LYS A 126 -5.46 -19.66 4.92
N VAL A 127 -4.58 -18.69 5.05
CA VAL A 127 -4.64 -17.69 6.12
C VAL A 127 -4.49 -16.28 5.59
N LYS A 128 -4.95 -15.29 6.36
CA LYS A 128 -4.71 -13.87 6.15
C LYS A 128 -4.20 -13.25 7.45
N GLN A 129 -3.32 -12.27 7.33
CA GLN A 129 -2.82 -11.50 8.47
C GLN A 129 -2.35 -10.11 8.02
N ASN A 130 -2.40 -9.13 8.91
CA ASN A 130 -1.94 -7.76 8.69
C ASN A 130 -1.05 -7.24 9.82
N THR A 131 -0.81 -8.06 10.83
CA THR A 131 -0.12 -7.66 12.07
C THR A 131 1.39 -7.89 11.97
N TYR A 132 1.80 -8.98 11.33
CA TYR A 132 3.20 -9.34 11.23
C TYR A 132 3.83 -8.68 9.99
N PRO A 133 4.83 -7.79 10.17
CA PRO A 133 5.57 -7.19 9.04
C PRO A 133 6.34 -8.26 8.26
N ASN A 134 6.84 -9.28 8.97
CA ASN A 134 7.55 -10.40 8.38
C ASN A 134 6.62 -11.62 8.28
N GLN A 135 6.38 -12.08 7.07
CA GLN A 135 5.54 -13.26 6.80
C GLN A 135 6.13 -14.56 7.37
N ILE A 136 7.45 -14.65 7.54
CA ILE A 136 8.11 -15.79 8.17
C ILE A 136 7.74 -15.89 9.65
N GLU A 137 7.67 -14.76 10.36
CA GLU A 137 7.23 -14.71 11.75
C GLU A 137 5.78 -15.20 11.90
N ALA A 138 4.89 -14.77 11.00
CA ALA A 138 3.53 -15.30 10.95
C ALA A 138 3.52 -16.83 10.75
N ASN A 139 4.36 -17.35 9.86
CA ASN A 139 4.48 -18.80 9.61
C ASN A 139 5.00 -19.56 10.85
N GLN A 140 5.93 -18.99 11.63
CA GLN A 140 6.41 -19.56 12.88
C GLN A 140 5.27 -19.69 13.90
N ASN A 141 4.47 -18.64 14.04
CA ASN A 141 3.34 -18.64 14.96
C ASN A 141 2.28 -19.66 14.53
N ILE A 142 1.96 -19.71 13.21
CA ILE A 142 1.04 -20.72 12.66
C ILE A 142 1.55 -22.13 12.95
N HIS A 143 2.83 -22.38 12.67
CA HIS A 143 3.45 -23.69 12.91
C HIS A 143 3.37 -24.10 14.40
N THR A 144 3.67 -23.17 15.32
CA THR A 144 3.58 -23.43 16.76
C THR A 144 2.15 -23.75 17.19
N ILE A 145 1.15 -23.04 16.68
CA ILE A 145 -0.27 -23.29 16.98
C ILE A 145 -0.69 -24.65 16.43
N VAL A 146 -0.31 -24.97 15.19
CA VAL A 146 -0.66 -26.24 14.54
C VAL A 146 0.00 -27.43 15.23
N LYS A 147 1.25 -27.29 15.68
CA LYS A 147 1.97 -28.34 16.42
C LYS A 147 1.29 -28.69 17.75
N ASN A 148 0.63 -27.71 18.38
CA ASN A 148 -0.12 -27.90 19.63
C ASN A 148 -1.57 -28.37 19.41
N HIS A 149 -2.01 -28.50 18.15
CA HIS A 149 -3.37 -28.90 17.82
C HIS A 149 -3.45 -30.42 17.57
N GLU A 150 -4.44 -31.08 18.16
CA GLU A 150 -4.67 -32.53 17.98
C GLU A 150 -5.71 -32.71 16.87
N PHE A 151 -5.25 -33.01 15.68
CA PHE A 151 -6.14 -33.31 14.54
C PHE A 151 -6.67 -34.74 14.60
N ASP A 152 -7.87 -34.96 14.07
CA ASP A 152 -8.46 -36.31 13.91
C ASP A 152 -7.69 -37.16 12.88
N GLY A 153 -6.75 -36.58 12.11
CA GLY A 153 -5.91 -37.21 11.11
C GLY A 153 -4.42 -37.10 11.44
N GLU A 154 -3.63 -38.08 10.99
CA GLU A 154 -2.18 -38.00 11.11
C GLU A 154 -1.60 -37.13 10.00
N TYR A 155 -1.27 -35.86 10.31
CA TYR A 155 -0.61 -34.97 9.40
C TYR A 155 0.88 -34.80 9.74
N GLU A 156 1.74 -35.04 8.78
CA GLU A 156 3.19 -34.87 8.90
C GLU A 156 3.64 -33.50 8.34
N THR A 157 2.90 -33.00 7.35
CA THR A 157 3.27 -31.80 6.60
C THR A 157 2.20 -30.71 6.73
N LEU A 158 2.65 -29.51 7.03
CA LEU A 158 1.86 -28.27 7.04
C LEU A 158 2.20 -27.44 5.79
N ILE A 159 1.19 -27.11 5.01
CA ILE A 159 1.29 -26.14 3.91
C ILE A 159 0.56 -24.88 4.33
N ILE A 160 1.28 -23.77 4.45
CA ILE A 160 0.73 -22.45 4.79
C ILE A 160 0.66 -21.63 3.51
N LYS A 161 -0.54 -21.18 3.16
CA LYS A 161 -0.79 -20.25 2.06
C LYS A 161 -1.30 -18.95 2.62
N GLN A 162 -0.49 -17.88 2.56
CA GLN A 162 -0.87 -16.56 3.00
C GLN A 162 -1.56 -15.79 1.89
N TYR A 163 -2.66 -15.14 2.24
CA TYR A 163 -3.49 -14.35 1.33
C TYR A 163 -3.57 -12.89 1.78
N ALA A 164 -3.47 -11.98 0.82
CA ALA A 164 -3.75 -10.56 0.99
C ALA A 164 -4.63 -10.09 -0.17
N LEU A 165 -5.72 -9.40 0.13
CA LEU A 165 -6.64 -8.86 -0.89
C LEU A 165 -7.10 -9.92 -1.90
N GLY A 166 -7.43 -11.13 -1.43
CA GLY A 166 -7.83 -12.27 -2.26
C GLY A 166 -6.72 -12.88 -3.12
N MET A 167 -5.48 -12.43 -2.99
CA MET A 167 -4.32 -12.93 -3.73
C MET A 167 -3.45 -13.82 -2.84
N GLU A 168 -3.03 -14.98 -3.34
CA GLU A 168 -1.99 -15.77 -2.70
C GLU A 168 -0.66 -15.03 -2.83
N VAL A 169 -0.07 -14.64 -1.69
CA VAL A 169 1.17 -13.84 -1.66
C VAL A 169 2.39 -14.66 -1.25
N MET A 170 2.16 -15.74 -0.50
CA MET A 170 3.22 -16.65 -0.05
C MET A 170 2.68 -18.05 0.12
N ALA A 171 3.48 -19.04 -0.16
CA ALA A 171 3.20 -20.44 0.15
C ALA A 171 4.44 -21.12 0.70
N THR A 172 4.31 -21.82 1.83
CA THR A 172 5.41 -22.48 2.52
C THR A 172 4.98 -23.89 2.93
N GLU A 173 5.86 -24.88 2.74
CA GLU A 173 5.67 -26.25 3.17
C GLU A 173 6.64 -26.59 4.30
N ILE A 174 6.14 -27.07 5.43
CA ILE A 174 6.90 -27.29 6.67
C ILE A 174 6.52 -28.64 7.27
N SER A 175 7.47 -29.41 7.82
CA SER A 175 7.15 -30.56 8.66
C SER A 175 6.55 -30.11 9.99
N ILE A 176 5.43 -30.70 10.43
CA ILE A 176 4.75 -30.31 11.68
C ILE A 176 5.64 -30.58 12.90
N GLN A 177 6.31 -31.71 12.95
CA GLN A 177 7.09 -32.12 14.13
C GLN A 177 8.50 -31.54 14.15
N ASN A 178 9.18 -31.55 13.00
CA ASN A 178 10.60 -31.21 12.88
C ASN A 178 10.86 -30.00 11.95
N GLY A 179 9.80 -29.27 11.59
CA GLY A 179 9.89 -28.21 10.61
C GLY A 179 10.59 -26.97 11.13
N ASN A 180 11.43 -26.40 10.29
CA ASN A 180 11.95 -25.07 10.45
C ASN A 180 11.25 -24.17 9.41
N PRO A 181 10.44 -23.16 9.84
CA PRO A 181 9.72 -22.26 8.94
C PRO A 181 10.64 -21.39 8.06
N TYR A 182 11.94 -21.40 8.32
CA TYR A 182 12.93 -20.76 7.45
C TYR A 182 13.35 -21.61 6.24
N ASN A 183 13.05 -22.93 6.24
CA ASN A 183 13.32 -23.81 5.11
C ASN A 183 12.11 -23.82 4.17
N GLU A 184 12.01 -22.82 3.32
CA GLU A 184 10.92 -22.66 2.36
C GLU A 184 11.03 -23.68 1.23
N LYS A 185 10.07 -24.60 1.18
CA LYS A 185 9.79 -25.37 -0.03
C LYS A 185 8.52 -24.84 -0.68
N LEU A 186 8.55 -24.62 -1.98
CA LEU A 186 7.33 -24.31 -2.73
C LEU A 186 6.40 -25.55 -2.69
N PRO A 187 5.15 -25.38 -2.26
CA PRO A 187 4.24 -26.53 -2.10
C PRO A 187 3.88 -27.17 -3.44
N SER A 188 3.65 -28.48 -3.40
CA SER A 188 3.17 -29.23 -4.56
C SER A 188 1.76 -28.79 -4.96
N THR A 189 1.50 -28.62 -6.26
CA THR A 189 0.24 -28.10 -6.83
C THR A 189 -0.89 -29.13 -6.93
N ARG A 190 -0.91 -30.19 -6.15
CA ARG A 190 -1.91 -31.28 -6.29
C ARG A 190 -3.26 -30.90 -5.66
N PRO A 191 -4.40 -31.37 -6.22
CA PRO A 191 -5.73 -31.08 -5.66
C PRO A 191 -5.88 -31.66 -4.25
N THR A 192 -6.53 -30.89 -3.39
CA THR A 192 -6.74 -31.19 -1.97
C THR A 192 -8.23 -31.16 -1.64
N ASN A 193 -8.67 -31.97 -0.68
CA ASN A 193 -10.05 -31.95 -0.21
C ASN A 193 -10.26 -30.79 0.78
N GLN A 194 -11.39 -30.10 0.66
CA GLN A 194 -11.75 -29.07 1.64
C GLN A 194 -12.35 -29.76 2.87
N ILE A 195 -11.79 -29.47 4.04
CA ILE A 195 -12.25 -30.03 5.33
C ILE A 195 -12.87 -28.97 6.24
N TYR A 196 -12.49 -27.71 6.05
CA TYR A 196 -13.05 -26.60 6.82
C TYR A 196 -12.98 -25.30 6.00
N LYS A 197 -14.02 -24.47 6.07
CA LYS A 197 -14.06 -23.16 5.43
C LYS A 197 -14.74 -22.15 6.33
N VAL A 198 -14.08 -21.02 6.51
CA VAL A 198 -14.67 -19.85 7.16
C VAL A 198 -15.46 -19.07 6.12
N VAL A 199 -16.75 -18.90 6.32
CA VAL A 199 -17.60 -18.10 5.44
C VAL A 199 -17.51 -16.65 5.90
N GLU A 200 -16.96 -15.78 5.06
CA GLU A 200 -17.03 -14.32 5.26
C GLU A 200 -18.29 -13.80 4.57
N GLU A 201 -19.08 -13.05 5.30
CA GLU A 201 -20.27 -12.38 4.74
C GLU A 201 -19.86 -11.03 4.17
N PHE A 202 -20.03 -10.86 2.88
CA PHE A 202 -19.84 -9.60 2.19
C PHE A 202 -21.19 -8.93 1.90
N PRO A 203 -21.27 -7.57 1.81
CA PRO A 203 -20.17 -6.61 1.95
C PRO A 203 -19.80 -6.33 3.41
N ILE A 204 -18.49 -6.09 3.66
CA ILE A 204 -18.00 -5.63 4.95
C ILE A 204 -17.79 -4.12 4.87
N ILE A 205 -18.35 -3.40 5.84
CA ILE A 205 -18.22 -1.94 5.95
C ILE A 205 -17.30 -1.63 7.13
N ARG A 206 -16.25 -0.85 6.86
CA ARG A 206 -15.38 -0.27 7.88
C ARG A 206 -15.40 1.23 7.71
N SER A 207 -15.74 1.96 8.76
CA SER A 207 -15.80 3.41 8.74
C SER A 207 -15.13 3.96 9.99
N ASP A 208 -14.30 4.97 9.80
CA ASP A 208 -13.61 5.67 10.86
C ASP A 208 -13.81 7.17 10.72
N ASN A 209 -14.02 7.85 11.85
CA ASN A 209 -14.15 9.29 11.92
C ASN A 209 -13.04 9.85 12.78
N GLN A 210 -12.28 10.78 12.24
CA GLN A 210 -11.15 11.37 12.95
C GLN A 210 -11.01 12.87 12.68
N PHE A 211 -10.51 13.58 13.69
CA PHE A 211 -10.06 14.96 13.49
C PHE A 211 -8.63 14.95 12.95
N ARG A 212 -8.42 15.67 11.84
CA ARG A 212 -7.09 15.88 11.26
C ARG A 212 -6.76 17.34 11.17
N ILE A 213 -5.52 17.66 11.52
CA ILE A 213 -4.96 19.00 11.31
C ILE A 213 -4.24 18.98 9.98
N ARG A 214 -4.65 19.88 9.07
CA ARG A 214 -3.95 20.12 7.82
C ARG A 214 -3.24 21.45 7.89
N THR A 215 -1.93 21.44 7.61
CA THR A 215 -1.09 22.63 7.74
C THR A 215 -0.44 22.96 6.41
N MET A 216 -0.40 24.24 6.08
CA MET A 216 0.41 24.80 5.00
C MET A 216 1.38 25.82 5.56
N LEU A 217 2.67 25.61 5.34
CA LEU A 217 3.74 26.48 5.83
C LEU A 217 4.28 27.37 4.71
N ALA A 218 4.80 28.54 5.12
CA ALA A 218 5.57 29.43 4.27
C ALA A 218 4.83 29.89 3.01
N SER A 219 3.59 30.34 3.14
CA SER A 219 2.92 31.10 2.09
C SER A 219 3.37 32.55 2.11
N ARG A 220 3.18 33.25 0.97
CA ARG A 220 3.54 34.66 0.81
C ARG A 220 2.82 35.59 1.78
N GLU A 221 1.61 35.20 2.20
CA GLU A 221 0.69 36.01 3.02
C GLU A 221 0.82 35.76 4.52
N GLY A 222 1.41 34.63 4.87
CA GLY A 222 1.60 34.22 6.26
C GLY A 222 2.46 32.97 6.39
N LEU A 223 3.02 32.81 7.60
CA LEU A 223 3.91 31.68 7.89
C LEU A 223 3.13 30.37 8.04
N LEU A 224 1.90 30.43 8.56
CA LEU A 224 1.17 29.25 9.00
C LEU A 224 -0.32 29.36 8.67
N PHE A 225 -0.80 28.42 7.87
CA PHE A 225 -2.22 28.21 7.60
C PHE A 225 -2.62 26.83 8.08
N ASN A 226 -3.72 26.73 8.80
CA ASN A 226 -4.20 25.50 9.40
C ASN A 226 -5.68 25.28 9.11
N GLY A 227 -6.06 24.02 9.08
CA GLY A 227 -7.45 23.59 9.09
C GLY A 227 -7.62 22.39 10.03
N LEU A 228 -8.62 22.46 10.88
CA LEU A 228 -9.11 21.30 11.64
C LEU A 228 -10.26 20.69 10.85
N LEU A 229 -10.07 19.50 10.35
CA LEU A 229 -11.00 18.77 9.50
C LEU A 229 -11.55 17.56 10.26
N LEU A 230 -12.87 17.36 10.19
CA LEU A 230 -13.47 16.07 10.50
C LEU A 230 -13.44 15.24 9.22
N GLU A 231 -12.70 14.15 9.22
CA GLU A 231 -12.59 13.23 8.09
C GLU A 231 -13.29 11.92 8.39
N ASN A 232 -14.10 11.46 7.45
CA ASN A 232 -14.67 10.12 7.44
C ASN A 232 -13.94 9.28 6.39
N ASP A 233 -13.24 8.25 6.82
CA ASP A 233 -12.63 7.23 5.98
C ASP A 233 -13.52 5.99 5.98
N THR A 234 -14.11 5.67 4.82
CA THR A 234 -14.98 4.49 4.67
C THR A 234 -14.42 3.53 3.64
N GLN A 235 -14.37 2.27 4.03
CA GLN A 235 -14.00 1.15 3.18
C GLN A 235 -15.18 0.19 3.07
N LEU A 236 -15.64 -0.06 1.83
CA LEU A 236 -16.62 -1.09 1.50
C LEU A 236 -15.91 -2.24 0.80
N ILE A 237 -15.90 -3.41 1.42
CA ILE A 237 -15.27 -4.62 0.89
C ILE A 237 -16.39 -5.48 0.31
N PHE A 238 -16.55 -5.45 -1.00
CA PHE A 238 -17.60 -6.22 -1.71
C PHE A 238 -17.25 -7.71 -1.87
N SER A 239 -15.96 -7.99 -1.94
CA SER A 239 -15.38 -9.34 -1.95
C SER A 239 -13.92 -9.26 -1.50
N GLU A 240 -13.25 -10.39 -1.33
CA GLU A 240 -11.85 -10.44 -0.94
C GLU A 240 -10.93 -9.56 -1.81
N ASN A 241 -11.30 -9.35 -3.08
CA ASN A 241 -10.48 -8.66 -4.08
C ASN A 241 -11.12 -7.42 -4.70
N LEU A 242 -12.31 -7.00 -4.26
CA LEU A 242 -13.01 -5.81 -4.74
C LEU A 242 -13.34 -4.89 -3.58
N ILE A 243 -12.69 -3.73 -3.55
CA ILE A 243 -12.74 -2.78 -2.45
C ILE A 243 -13.05 -1.39 -2.98
N PHE A 244 -14.01 -0.73 -2.36
CA PHE A 244 -14.29 0.68 -2.56
C PHE A 244 -13.78 1.48 -1.38
N LEU A 245 -13.15 2.61 -1.65
CA LEU A 245 -12.58 3.55 -0.68
C LEU A 245 -13.21 4.92 -0.83
N SER A 246 -13.61 5.52 0.27
CA SER A 246 -14.15 6.88 0.32
C SER A 246 -13.49 7.65 1.46
N ASN A 247 -13.10 8.90 1.18
CA ASN A 247 -12.70 9.87 2.18
C ASN A 247 -13.51 11.15 1.98
N VAL A 248 -14.27 11.53 3.00
CA VAL A 248 -15.10 12.73 3.02
C VAL A 248 -14.58 13.64 4.11
N LYS A 249 -14.45 14.94 3.81
CA LYS A 249 -13.89 15.95 4.69
C LYS A 249 -14.90 17.05 4.96
N TYR A 250 -15.03 17.40 6.22
CA TYR A 250 -15.83 18.54 6.67
C TYR A 250 -14.94 19.46 7.52
N PRO A 251 -14.84 20.78 7.18
CA PRO A 251 -14.05 21.71 7.95
C PRO A 251 -14.77 22.06 9.26
N ALA A 252 -14.15 21.75 10.38
CA ALA A 252 -14.59 22.23 11.68
C ALA A 252 -14.11 23.67 11.92
N TRP A 253 -12.91 23.97 11.45
CA TRP A 253 -12.31 25.30 11.46
C TRP A 253 -11.16 25.36 10.46
N SER A 254 -10.94 26.52 9.81
CA SER A 254 -9.75 26.78 9.02
C SER A 254 -9.51 28.27 8.79
N ASN A 255 -8.26 28.65 8.47
CA ASN A 255 -7.89 29.97 7.94
C ASN A 255 -7.34 29.87 6.50
N PHE A 256 -7.76 28.85 5.74
CA PHE A 256 -7.35 28.67 4.34
C PHE A 256 -7.96 29.69 3.39
N ASP A 257 -8.99 30.43 3.79
CA ASP A 257 -9.56 31.56 3.05
C ASP A 257 -8.66 32.79 3.02
N ASP A 258 -7.74 32.91 3.97
CA ASP A 258 -6.71 33.94 3.97
C ASP A 258 -5.57 33.67 2.97
N LEU A 259 -5.54 32.45 2.35
CA LEU A 259 -4.55 32.10 1.35
C LEU A 259 -4.73 32.96 0.08
N TYR A 260 -3.68 33.66 -0.30
CA TYR A 260 -3.65 34.35 -1.58
C TYR A 260 -3.71 33.39 -2.76
N ILE A 261 -4.71 33.57 -3.59
CA ILE A 261 -4.87 32.82 -4.84
C ILE A 261 -4.37 33.71 -5.97
N PRO A 262 -3.21 33.40 -6.60
CA PRO A 262 -2.69 34.22 -7.68
C PRO A 262 -3.66 34.21 -8.89
N PRO A 263 -3.75 35.34 -9.63
CA PRO A 263 -4.49 35.37 -10.88
C PRO A 263 -3.99 34.29 -11.86
N VAL A 264 -4.89 33.80 -12.72
CA VAL A 264 -4.66 32.65 -13.61
C VAL A 264 -3.42 32.80 -14.51
N ASP A 265 -3.05 34.04 -14.88
CA ASP A 265 -1.99 34.31 -15.86
C ASP A 265 -0.61 34.65 -15.24
N THR A 266 -0.47 34.46 -13.91
CA THR A 266 0.73 34.95 -13.21
C THR A 266 1.88 33.95 -13.19
N TYR A 267 1.61 32.66 -13.34
CA TYR A 267 2.62 31.58 -13.30
C TYR A 267 2.35 30.51 -14.34
N PRO A 268 3.40 29.87 -14.88
CA PRO A 268 3.23 28.68 -15.73
C PRO A 268 2.48 27.59 -14.96
N ASN A 269 1.66 26.82 -15.67
CA ASN A 269 0.86 25.73 -15.11
C ASN A 269 1.75 24.64 -14.52
N GLN A 270 2.03 24.72 -13.25
CA GLN A 270 2.70 23.66 -12.49
C GLN A 270 1.67 22.60 -12.06
N VAL A 271 2.11 21.35 -11.88
CA VAL A 271 1.23 20.22 -11.55
C VAL A 271 0.38 20.46 -10.29
N ARG A 272 0.83 21.28 -9.36
CA ARG A 272 0.07 21.65 -8.14
C ARG A 272 0.05 23.15 -7.85
N SER A 273 0.17 23.97 -8.90
CA SER A 273 0.19 25.44 -8.76
C SER A 273 -1.08 26.01 -8.13
N ASP A 274 -2.18 25.31 -8.27
CA ASP A 274 -3.50 25.72 -7.79
C ASP A 274 -3.96 24.98 -6.52
N VAL A 275 -3.05 24.31 -5.80
CA VAL A 275 -3.35 23.62 -4.53
C VAL A 275 -4.06 24.55 -3.52
N LYS A 276 -3.76 25.84 -3.53
CA LYS A 276 -4.38 26.84 -2.66
C LYS A 276 -5.90 26.98 -2.93
N LYS A 277 -6.34 26.83 -4.18
CA LYS A 277 -7.78 26.85 -4.54
C LYS A 277 -8.51 25.66 -3.93
N TYR A 278 -7.90 24.48 -3.98
CA TYR A 278 -8.46 23.27 -3.36
C TYR A 278 -8.49 23.40 -1.83
N LEU A 279 -7.42 23.93 -1.21
CA LEU A 279 -7.37 24.18 0.24
C LEU A 279 -8.47 25.17 0.69
N ASN A 280 -8.69 26.22 -0.09
CA ASN A 280 -9.74 27.19 0.19
C ASN A 280 -11.13 26.52 0.21
N THR A 281 -11.41 25.62 -0.74
CA THR A 281 -12.66 24.85 -0.77
C THR A 281 -12.75 23.86 0.39
N ILE A 282 -11.68 23.13 0.67
CA ILE A 282 -11.61 22.19 1.80
C ILE A 282 -11.88 22.92 3.13
N GLY A 283 -11.41 24.16 3.25
CA GLY A 283 -11.61 24.98 4.45
C GLY A 283 -13.01 25.55 4.62
N LYS A 284 -13.88 25.49 3.60
CA LYS A 284 -15.21 26.11 3.60
C LYS A 284 -16.37 25.15 3.46
N SER A 285 -16.18 24.01 2.81
CA SER A 285 -17.29 23.13 2.44
C SER A 285 -16.93 21.65 2.57
N LEU A 286 -18.00 20.84 2.59
CA LEU A 286 -17.87 19.39 2.46
C LEU A 286 -17.12 19.07 1.16
N SER A 287 -16.11 18.23 1.22
CA SER A 287 -15.28 17.87 0.08
C SER A 287 -14.98 16.37 0.03
N LEU A 288 -14.88 15.85 -1.20
CA LEU A 288 -14.46 14.47 -1.46
C LEU A 288 -12.95 14.44 -1.62
N GLY A 289 -12.25 13.83 -0.65
CA GLY A 289 -10.80 13.60 -0.73
C GLY A 289 -10.46 12.38 -1.58
N ARG A 290 -11.27 11.32 -1.49
CA ARG A 290 -11.10 10.05 -2.21
C ARG A 290 -12.45 9.42 -2.48
N PHE A 291 -12.60 8.75 -3.64
CA PHE A 291 -13.79 8.00 -3.99
C PHE A 291 -13.45 7.05 -5.13
N GLU A 292 -12.93 5.86 -4.80
CA GLU A 292 -12.36 4.96 -5.79
C GLU A 292 -12.71 3.50 -5.54
N ILE A 293 -12.81 2.74 -6.62
CA ILE A 293 -12.93 1.30 -6.60
C ILE A 293 -11.61 0.66 -7.02
N ASN A 294 -11.22 -0.40 -6.30
CA ASN A 294 -9.99 -1.15 -6.53
C ASN A 294 -10.31 -2.63 -6.69
N TYR A 295 -9.80 -3.23 -7.75
CA TYR A 295 -9.86 -4.66 -8.00
C TYR A 295 -8.46 -5.24 -8.02
N PHE A 296 -8.25 -6.32 -7.23
CA PHE A 296 -6.97 -6.99 -7.09
C PHE A 296 -7.00 -8.38 -7.70
N LYS A 297 -5.92 -8.79 -8.36
CA LYS A 297 -5.79 -10.14 -8.95
C LYS A 297 -4.35 -10.62 -8.86
N GLY A 298 -4.17 -11.82 -8.27
CA GLY A 298 -2.89 -12.51 -8.22
C GLY A 298 -2.85 -13.75 -9.12
N PHE A 299 -1.66 -14.06 -9.66
CA PHE A 299 -1.41 -15.28 -10.42
C PHE A 299 -0.10 -15.93 -9.96
N LYS A 300 -0.18 -17.23 -9.62
CA LYS A 300 0.97 -18.07 -9.27
C LYS A 300 1.81 -17.51 -8.11
N ALA A 301 1.21 -16.75 -7.18
CA ALA A 301 1.88 -16.12 -6.04
C ALA A 301 3.13 -15.28 -6.41
N LYS A 302 3.17 -14.71 -7.60
CA LYS A 302 4.29 -13.90 -8.10
C LYS A 302 3.90 -12.76 -9.03
N HIS A 303 2.71 -12.80 -9.62
CA HIS A 303 2.17 -11.73 -10.45
C HIS A 303 0.97 -11.12 -9.75
N PHE A 304 1.02 -9.83 -9.48
CA PHE A 304 -0.03 -9.11 -8.76
C PHE A 304 -0.47 -7.92 -9.59
N PHE A 305 -1.78 -7.74 -9.72
CA PHE A 305 -2.40 -6.65 -10.45
C PHE A 305 -3.36 -5.90 -9.54
N ARG A 306 -3.40 -4.59 -9.70
CA ARG A 306 -4.46 -3.73 -9.19
C ARG A 306 -5.03 -2.93 -10.36
N LEU A 307 -6.35 -2.92 -10.50
CA LEU A 307 -7.09 -1.98 -11.34
C LEU A 307 -7.83 -1.02 -10.42
N SER A 308 -7.73 0.26 -10.71
CA SER A 308 -8.35 1.30 -9.92
C SER A 308 -9.06 2.32 -10.81
N ALA A 309 -10.21 2.83 -10.34
CA ALA A 309 -10.95 3.88 -11.03
C ALA A 309 -11.71 4.75 -10.03
N GLY A 310 -11.78 6.04 -10.29
CA GLY A 310 -12.52 7.01 -9.49
C GLY A 310 -11.70 8.25 -9.11
N ILE A 311 -12.02 8.85 -7.99
CA ILE A 311 -11.31 9.98 -7.41
C ILE A 311 -10.18 9.45 -6.55
N PHE A 312 -8.94 9.67 -6.98
CA PHE A 312 -7.75 9.20 -6.27
C PHE A 312 -7.31 10.14 -5.16
N GLU A 313 -7.45 11.43 -5.42
CA GLU A 313 -7.12 12.51 -4.46
C GLU A 313 -7.98 13.76 -4.73
N GLU A 314 -7.75 14.82 -3.95
CA GLU A 314 -8.51 16.07 -4.09
C GLU A 314 -8.41 16.66 -5.50
N MET A 315 -7.25 16.53 -6.17
CA MET A 315 -6.98 17.20 -7.45
C MET A 315 -7.25 16.33 -8.67
N PHE A 316 -7.22 14.99 -8.56
CA PHE A 316 -7.22 14.10 -9.71
C PHE A 316 -8.18 12.92 -9.55
N ALA A 317 -8.84 12.59 -10.67
CA ALA A 317 -9.65 11.40 -10.83
C ALA A 317 -9.34 10.73 -12.17
N GLY A 318 -9.59 9.42 -12.27
CA GLY A 318 -9.31 8.69 -13.49
C GLY A 318 -9.35 7.20 -13.33
N ALA A 319 -8.53 6.50 -14.10
CA ALA A 319 -8.34 5.06 -14.00
C ALA A 319 -6.84 4.73 -14.03
N GLY A 320 -6.48 3.63 -13.37
CA GLY A 320 -5.11 3.19 -13.27
C GLY A 320 -4.98 1.68 -13.21
N MET A 321 -3.78 1.21 -13.54
CA MET A 321 -3.37 -0.17 -13.43
C MET A 321 -1.97 -0.23 -12.83
N ASP A 322 -1.81 -1.09 -11.81
CA ASP A 322 -0.51 -1.44 -11.26
C ASP A 322 -0.24 -2.92 -11.50
N TYR A 323 0.99 -3.23 -11.78
CA TYR A 323 1.50 -4.59 -11.91
C TYR A 323 2.75 -4.75 -11.07
N LEU A 324 2.83 -5.85 -10.32
CA LEU A 324 4.01 -6.25 -9.56
C LEU A 324 4.34 -7.70 -9.88
N TYR A 325 5.59 -7.94 -10.27
CA TYR A 325 6.22 -9.25 -10.31
C TYR A 325 7.15 -9.39 -9.11
N ALA A 326 6.80 -10.25 -8.17
CA ALA A 326 7.57 -10.49 -6.94
C ALA A 326 7.51 -11.97 -6.58
N PRO A 327 8.35 -12.81 -7.21
CA PRO A 327 8.38 -14.24 -6.89
C PRO A 327 9.01 -14.47 -5.51
N GLN A 328 8.41 -15.35 -4.74
CA GLN A 328 8.91 -15.77 -3.44
C GLN A 328 10.36 -16.28 -3.52
N GLY A 329 11.20 -15.88 -2.58
CA GLY A 329 12.63 -16.25 -2.53
C GLY A 329 13.49 -15.58 -3.61
N SER A 330 12.94 -14.70 -4.45
CA SER A 330 13.70 -13.94 -5.43
C SER A 330 14.24 -12.66 -4.82
N ILE A 331 15.47 -12.33 -5.15
CA ILE A 331 16.10 -11.03 -4.83
C ILE A 331 15.69 -9.94 -5.83
N ILE A 332 14.90 -10.27 -6.86
CA ILE A 332 14.47 -9.33 -7.90
C ILE A 332 12.95 -9.27 -7.90
N SER A 333 12.43 -8.04 -7.82
CA SER A 333 11.04 -7.69 -8.06
C SER A 333 10.94 -6.63 -9.14
N PHE A 334 9.85 -6.63 -9.90
CA PHE A 334 9.60 -5.67 -10.97
C PHE A 334 8.20 -5.10 -10.81
N GLY A 335 8.07 -3.78 -10.90
CA GLY A 335 6.79 -3.09 -10.85
C GLY A 335 6.59 -2.15 -12.03
N ALA A 336 5.34 -2.03 -12.50
CA ALA A 336 4.93 -1.07 -13.51
C ALA A 336 3.58 -0.47 -13.13
N GLN A 337 3.39 0.82 -13.40
CA GLN A 337 2.16 1.55 -13.13
C GLN A 337 1.79 2.40 -14.34
N ALA A 338 0.49 2.45 -14.65
CA ALA A 338 -0.04 3.30 -15.69
C ALA A 338 -1.35 3.93 -15.23
N TYR A 339 -1.44 5.26 -15.31
CA TYR A 339 -2.61 6.02 -14.90
C TYR A 339 -3.03 6.99 -15.99
N SER A 340 -4.33 7.04 -16.29
CA SER A 340 -4.97 8.09 -17.06
C SER A 340 -5.82 8.91 -16.12
N VAL A 341 -5.41 10.16 -15.88
CA VAL A 341 -6.07 11.03 -14.90
C VAL A 341 -6.48 12.34 -15.52
N LYS A 342 -7.60 12.88 -15.03
CA LYS A 342 -8.11 14.21 -15.35
C LYS A 342 -8.18 15.04 -14.09
N LYS A 343 -7.92 16.33 -14.21
CA LYS A 343 -7.99 17.27 -13.10
C LYS A 343 -9.44 17.49 -12.69
N ARG A 344 -9.68 17.55 -11.39
CA ARG A 344 -11.00 17.81 -10.81
C ARG A 344 -11.25 19.30 -10.70
N ASP A 345 -12.53 19.68 -10.74
CA ASP A 345 -12.96 21.01 -10.40
C ASP A 345 -12.64 21.36 -8.93
N TYR A 346 -12.42 22.62 -8.67
CA TYR A 346 -12.16 23.16 -7.32
C TYR A 346 -13.32 22.98 -6.35
N SER A 347 -14.54 22.75 -6.83
CA SER A 347 -15.71 22.45 -6.00
C SER A 347 -15.57 21.18 -5.16
N LEU A 348 -14.60 20.30 -5.52
CA LEU A 348 -14.30 19.04 -4.83
C LEU A 348 -15.51 18.10 -4.68
N ASN A 349 -16.45 18.19 -5.60
CA ASN A 349 -17.53 17.24 -5.82
C ASN A 349 -17.14 16.23 -6.93
N PHE A 350 -18.07 15.69 -7.69
CA PHE A 350 -17.78 14.78 -8.81
C PHE A 350 -17.40 15.49 -10.12
N SER A 351 -17.34 16.82 -10.15
CA SER A 351 -17.04 17.59 -11.36
C SER A 351 -15.57 17.52 -11.73
N MET A 352 -15.32 17.51 -13.05
CA MET A 352 -13.99 17.54 -13.65
C MET A 352 -13.79 18.88 -14.36
N MET A 353 -12.55 19.33 -14.48
CA MET A 353 -12.22 20.47 -15.34
C MET A 353 -12.35 20.05 -16.81
N ASP A 354 -12.81 20.95 -17.63
CA ASP A 354 -12.91 20.77 -19.09
C ASP A 354 -11.53 20.70 -19.77
#